data_0873ab03ddf20c0f39d291939578cf2c
#
_entry.id   0873ab03ddf20c0f39d291939578cf2c
#
_cell.length_a   1.000
_cell.length_b   1.000
_cell.length_c   1.000
_cell.angle_alpha   90.00
_cell.angle_beta   90.00
_cell.angle_gamma   90.00
#
_symmetry.space_group_name_H-M   'P 1'
#
loop_
_entity.id
_entity.type
_entity.pdbx_description
1 polymer ?
#
loop_
_entity_poly.entity_id
_entity_poly.type
_entity_poly.pdbx_seq_one_letter_code
_entity_poly.pdbx_strand_id
1 'polypeptide(L)'
;MIKDFEKAKEQISAANSIGIISHINPDGDNIGSLIGLGEGLKKIGKKVRLLKSDEVPKYLAFLPKTEEIRELEKNEKFDLLIVLDSGDFKRTGDVGERALKVSNGVLNIDHHISNTYFGDVNIVFPNYCATAEILYDFLRYMEIEIDKDMAAALYTGLVTDSGNFIYENVTSDTLRKAANLVDFGTTVQIGRASCRERV
;
A
#
# COMPACT_ATOMS: atom_id res chain seq x y z
N MET A 1 -15.08 -6.67 -6.83
CA MET A 1 -14.74 -5.59 -5.89
C MET A 1 -15.34 -5.81 -4.51
N ILE A 2 -16.66 -5.63 -4.27
CA ILE A 2 -17.25 -5.76 -2.92
C ILE A 2 -16.95 -7.11 -2.27
N LYS A 3 -17.11 -8.22 -2.97
CA LYS A 3 -16.82 -9.57 -2.46
C LYS A 3 -15.35 -9.79 -2.07
N ASP A 4 -14.42 -9.16 -2.79
CA ASP A 4 -12.99 -9.28 -2.51
C ASP A 4 -12.62 -8.43 -1.30
N PHE A 5 -13.22 -7.25 -1.19
CA PHE A 5 -13.10 -6.40 0.00
C PHE A 5 -13.67 -7.06 1.25
N GLU A 6 -14.81 -7.74 1.14
CA GLU A 6 -15.42 -8.48 2.24
C GLU A 6 -14.49 -9.58 2.77
N LYS A 7 -13.95 -10.43 1.89
CA LYS A 7 -13.00 -11.49 2.27
C LYS A 7 -11.73 -10.91 2.92
N ALA A 8 -11.18 -9.83 2.37
CA ALA A 8 -10.01 -9.18 2.94
C ALA A 8 -10.32 -8.57 4.32
N LYS A 9 -11.50 -7.94 4.49
CA LYS A 9 -11.98 -7.44 5.77
C LYS A 9 -12.10 -8.56 6.81
N GLU A 10 -12.61 -9.74 6.43
CA GLU A 10 -12.69 -10.91 7.29
C GLU A 10 -11.30 -11.38 7.74
N GLN A 11 -10.33 -11.54 6.81
CA GLN A 11 -8.95 -11.91 7.16
C GLN A 11 -8.30 -10.89 8.10
N ILE A 12 -8.41 -9.60 7.79
CA ILE A 12 -7.87 -8.52 8.62
C ILE A 12 -8.54 -8.52 10.00
N SER A 13 -9.86 -8.74 10.05
CA SER A 13 -10.60 -8.76 11.32
C SER A 13 -10.13 -9.89 12.24
N ALA A 14 -9.87 -11.08 11.69
CA ALA A 14 -9.39 -12.25 12.40
C ALA A 14 -7.91 -12.11 12.88
N ALA A 15 -7.09 -11.31 12.20
CA ALA A 15 -5.69 -11.12 12.53
C ALA A 15 -5.49 -10.08 13.64
N ASN A 16 -4.59 -10.34 14.59
CA ASN A 16 -4.14 -9.36 15.59
C ASN A 16 -2.80 -8.73 15.21
N SER A 17 -1.88 -9.54 14.66
CA SER A 17 -0.55 -9.12 14.22
C SER A 17 -0.46 -9.21 12.69
N ILE A 18 -0.10 -8.09 12.04
CA ILE A 18 -0.09 -7.98 10.60
C ILE A 18 1.27 -7.45 10.13
N GLY A 19 1.96 -8.24 9.30
CA GLY A 19 3.09 -7.76 8.52
C GLY A 19 2.60 -7.18 7.19
N ILE A 20 3.12 -6.03 6.78
CA ILE A 20 2.83 -5.45 5.46
C ILE A 20 4.14 -5.28 4.72
N ILE A 21 4.22 -5.78 3.51
CA ILE A 21 5.41 -5.73 2.66
C ILE A 21 5.01 -5.38 1.22
N SER A 22 5.94 -4.82 0.47
CA SER A 22 5.79 -4.58 -0.96
C SER A 22 7.04 -5.04 -1.73
N HIS A 23 7.16 -4.70 -3.01
CA HIS A 23 8.25 -5.15 -3.87
C HIS A 23 9.60 -4.49 -3.55
N ILE A 24 10.70 -5.13 -3.97
CA ILE A 24 12.06 -4.55 -4.01
C ILE A 24 12.12 -3.39 -5.01
N ASN A 25 13.10 -2.50 -4.88
CA ASN A 25 13.21 -1.24 -5.65
C ASN A 25 11.94 -0.38 -5.48
N PRO A 26 11.63 0.04 -4.24
CA PRO A 26 10.39 0.71 -3.94
C PRO A 26 10.26 2.05 -4.66
N ASP A 27 9.05 2.37 -5.08
CA ASP A 27 8.65 3.63 -5.65
C ASP A 27 7.58 4.35 -4.80
N GLY A 28 6.93 5.37 -5.36
CA GLY A 28 5.96 6.15 -4.59
C GLY A 28 4.68 5.39 -4.29
N ASP A 29 4.21 4.50 -5.18
CA ASP A 29 3.03 3.69 -4.89
C ASP A 29 3.31 2.62 -3.85
N ASN A 30 4.47 1.96 -3.94
CA ASN A 30 4.96 1.04 -2.94
C ASN A 30 4.96 1.65 -1.52
N ILE A 31 5.73 2.73 -1.33
CA ILE A 31 5.89 3.36 0.00
C ILE A 31 4.60 4.02 0.47
N GLY A 32 3.87 4.69 -0.43
CA GLY A 32 2.59 5.32 -0.14
C GLY A 32 1.54 4.31 0.31
N SER A 33 1.47 3.18 -0.35
CA SER A 33 0.56 2.06 -0.03
C SER A 33 0.90 1.42 1.32
N LEU A 34 2.20 1.17 1.59
CA LEU A 34 2.66 0.64 2.88
C LEU A 34 2.21 1.53 4.04
N ILE A 35 2.49 2.84 3.95
CA ILE A 35 2.16 3.80 5.00
C ILE A 35 0.64 3.95 5.11
N GLY A 36 -0.05 4.18 4.00
CA GLY A 36 -1.49 4.45 3.98
C GLY A 36 -2.31 3.32 4.60
N LEU A 37 -2.04 2.06 4.23
CA LEU A 37 -2.73 0.91 4.81
C LEU A 37 -2.28 0.67 6.25
N GLY A 38 -0.98 0.77 6.52
CA GLY A 38 -0.43 0.51 7.85
C GLY A 38 -1.02 1.42 8.92
N GLU A 39 -1.06 2.72 8.66
CA GLU A 39 -1.66 3.70 9.58
C GLU A 39 -3.18 3.46 9.72
N GLY A 40 -3.87 3.14 8.63
CA GLY A 40 -5.29 2.81 8.70
C GLY A 40 -5.58 1.60 9.59
N LEU A 41 -4.81 0.52 9.48
CA LEU A 41 -4.99 -0.67 10.30
C LEU A 41 -4.62 -0.45 11.77
N LYS A 42 -3.64 0.39 12.07
CA LYS A 42 -3.33 0.80 13.45
C LYS A 42 -4.50 1.53 14.11
N LYS A 43 -5.23 2.38 13.38
CA LYS A 43 -6.41 3.09 13.90
C LYS A 43 -7.53 2.15 14.38
N ILE A 44 -7.64 0.97 13.77
CA ILE A 44 -8.61 -0.06 14.20
C ILE A 44 -8.01 -1.09 15.16
N GLY A 45 -6.88 -0.73 15.81
CA GLY A 45 -6.27 -1.51 16.90
C GLY A 45 -5.41 -2.70 16.47
N LYS A 46 -5.04 -2.82 15.19
CA LYS A 46 -4.15 -3.90 14.74
C LYS A 46 -2.70 -3.61 15.10
N LYS A 47 -1.94 -4.65 15.46
CA LYS A 47 -0.48 -4.58 15.61
C LYS A 47 0.14 -4.70 14.22
N VAL A 48 0.61 -3.59 13.67
CA VAL A 48 1.12 -3.52 12.31
C VAL A 48 2.64 -3.36 12.31
N ARG A 49 3.30 -4.12 11.44
CA ARG A 49 4.72 -3.98 11.11
C ARG A 49 4.87 -3.70 9.62
N LEU A 50 5.44 -2.54 9.29
CA LEU A 50 5.83 -2.23 7.92
C LEU A 50 7.22 -2.82 7.67
N LEU A 51 7.30 -3.76 6.71
CA LEU A 51 8.52 -4.50 6.41
C LEU A 51 9.29 -3.85 5.27
N LYS A 52 10.58 -3.65 5.49
CA LYS A 52 11.49 -3.09 4.52
C LYS A 52 12.00 -4.19 3.59
N SER A 53 11.51 -4.24 2.36
CA SER A 53 12.02 -5.12 1.30
C SER A 53 13.33 -4.58 0.71
N ASP A 54 13.50 -3.25 0.69
CA ASP A 54 14.68 -2.54 0.22
C ASP A 54 14.74 -1.14 0.86
N GLU A 55 15.83 -0.38 0.66
CA GLU A 55 15.97 0.96 1.22
C GLU A 55 14.92 1.93 0.65
N VAL A 56 14.33 2.73 1.53
CA VAL A 56 13.41 3.80 1.11
C VAL A 56 14.19 4.84 0.29
N PRO A 57 13.78 5.11 -0.95
CA PRO A 57 14.46 6.11 -1.77
C PRO A 57 14.49 7.49 -1.09
N LYS A 58 15.61 8.19 -1.17
CA LYS A 58 15.80 9.50 -0.54
C LYS A 58 14.72 10.52 -0.94
N TYR A 59 14.26 10.46 -2.20
CA TYR A 59 13.21 11.36 -2.70
C TYR A 59 11.82 11.08 -2.11
N LEU A 60 11.63 9.96 -1.40
CA LEU A 60 10.41 9.62 -0.66
C LEU A 60 10.54 9.84 0.84
N ALA A 61 11.74 10.19 1.35
CA ALA A 61 11.98 10.38 2.78
C ALA A 61 11.19 11.55 3.40
N PHE A 62 10.53 12.39 2.58
CA PHE A 62 9.62 13.44 3.07
C PHE A 62 8.26 12.89 3.53
N LEU A 63 7.90 11.66 3.14
CA LEU A 63 6.66 11.05 3.56
C LEU A 63 6.69 10.77 5.08
N PRO A 64 5.57 11.02 5.77
CA PRO A 64 5.48 10.69 7.19
C PRO A 64 5.63 9.18 7.39
N LYS A 65 6.15 8.78 8.55
CA LYS A 65 6.24 7.38 8.97
C LYS A 65 7.18 6.48 8.16
N THR A 66 7.98 7.00 7.24
CA THR A 66 9.00 6.21 6.53
C THR A 66 10.00 5.55 7.49
N GLU A 67 10.26 6.16 8.63
CA GLU A 67 11.12 5.61 9.71
C GLU A 67 10.53 4.36 10.40
N GLU A 68 9.24 4.10 10.20
CA GLU A 68 8.57 2.90 10.71
C GLU A 68 8.71 1.69 9.77
N ILE A 69 9.16 1.89 8.54
CA ILE A 69 9.49 0.81 7.58
C ILE A 69 10.84 0.22 7.97
N ARG A 70 10.83 -1.00 8.53
CA ARG A 70 11.99 -1.60 9.17
C ARG A 70 12.23 -3.05 8.74
N GLU A 71 13.43 -3.54 9.01
CA GLU A 71 13.80 -4.94 8.84
C GLU A 71 12.88 -5.88 9.62
N LEU A 72 12.69 -7.08 9.08
CA LEU A 72 12.06 -8.19 9.82
C LEU A 72 12.96 -8.66 10.96
N GLU A 73 12.47 -8.62 12.18
CA GLU A 73 13.19 -9.08 13.36
C GLU A 73 13.10 -10.61 13.55
N LYS A 74 14.08 -11.18 14.27
CA LYS A 74 14.27 -12.64 14.38
C LYS A 74 13.08 -13.42 14.98
N ASN A 75 12.29 -12.79 15.85
CA ASN A 75 11.21 -13.46 16.60
C ASN A 75 9.81 -12.95 16.22
N GLU A 76 9.71 -12.13 15.18
CA GLU A 76 8.41 -11.66 14.71
C GLU A 76 7.60 -12.79 14.09
N LYS A 77 6.29 -12.77 14.35
CA LYS A 77 5.30 -13.65 13.75
C LYS A 77 4.06 -12.84 13.43
N PHE A 78 3.43 -13.18 12.33
CA PHE A 78 2.21 -12.50 11.86
C PHE A 78 1.05 -13.49 11.72
N ASP A 79 -0.14 -13.05 12.13
CA ASP A 79 -1.37 -13.76 11.81
C ASP A 79 -1.69 -13.61 10.31
N LEU A 80 -1.28 -12.47 9.72
CA LEU A 80 -1.50 -12.15 8.32
C LEU A 80 -0.30 -11.39 7.74
N LEU A 81 0.16 -11.80 6.58
CA LEU A 81 1.07 -11.03 5.73
C LEU A 81 0.26 -10.36 4.61
N ILE A 82 0.29 -9.04 4.56
CA ILE A 82 -0.30 -8.29 3.45
C ILE A 82 0.82 -7.90 2.48
N VAL A 83 0.67 -8.30 1.23
CA VAL A 83 1.60 -7.97 0.15
C VAL A 83 0.93 -6.94 -0.76
N LEU A 84 1.57 -5.79 -0.90
CA LEU A 84 1.07 -4.66 -1.66
C LEU A 84 1.88 -4.47 -2.94
N ASP A 85 1.22 -4.02 -4.00
CA ASP A 85 1.85 -3.53 -5.21
C ASP A 85 2.84 -4.53 -5.83
N SER A 86 2.46 -5.80 -5.84
CA SER A 86 3.32 -6.88 -6.32
C SER A 86 2.52 -7.90 -7.13
N GLY A 87 2.77 -7.95 -8.42
CA GLY A 87 2.14 -8.93 -9.32
C GLY A 87 2.65 -10.36 -9.13
N ASP A 88 3.83 -10.55 -8.54
CA ASP A 88 4.40 -11.86 -8.19
C ASP A 88 5.06 -11.75 -6.81
N PHE A 89 4.84 -12.76 -5.96
CA PHE A 89 5.39 -12.81 -4.61
C PHE A 89 6.93 -12.68 -4.57
N LYS A 90 7.62 -13.22 -5.58
CA LYS A 90 9.09 -13.14 -5.68
C LYS A 90 9.62 -11.71 -5.71
N ARG A 91 8.80 -10.74 -6.12
CA ARG A 91 9.19 -9.32 -6.10
C ARG A 91 9.37 -8.76 -4.70
N THR A 92 8.89 -9.44 -3.66
CA THR A 92 9.12 -9.05 -2.26
C THR A 92 10.53 -9.36 -1.75
N GLY A 93 11.33 -10.11 -2.52
CA GLY A 93 12.71 -10.48 -2.20
C GLY A 93 12.83 -11.39 -0.97
N ASP A 94 14.04 -11.51 -0.46
CA ASP A 94 14.36 -12.40 0.68
C ASP A 94 13.57 -12.06 1.95
N VAL A 95 13.26 -10.80 2.17
CA VAL A 95 12.48 -10.36 3.33
C VAL A 95 11.06 -10.93 3.26
N GLY A 96 10.44 -10.88 2.07
CA GLY A 96 9.12 -11.47 1.86
C GLY A 96 9.10 -12.98 2.09
N GLU A 97 10.11 -13.70 1.59
CA GLU A 97 10.22 -15.13 1.81
C GLU A 97 10.38 -15.49 3.30
N ARG A 98 11.12 -14.71 4.05
CA ARG A 98 11.26 -14.87 5.50
C ARG A 98 9.97 -14.53 6.24
N ALA A 99 9.30 -13.45 5.85
CA ALA A 99 8.03 -13.02 6.44
C ALA A 99 6.93 -14.07 6.20
N LEU A 100 6.87 -14.65 4.99
CA LEU A 100 5.92 -15.73 4.67
C LEU A 100 6.06 -16.93 5.61
N LYS A 101 7.28 -17.35 5.93
CA LYS A 101 7.55 -18.49 6.80
C LYS A 101 7.07 -18.30 8.25
N VAL A 102 6.85 -17.05 8.66
CA VAL A 102 6.41 -16.69 10.01
C VAL A 102 5.00 -16.10 10.03
N SER A 103 4.26 -16.25 8.93
CA SER A 103 2.88 -15.77 8.74
C SER A 103 1.91 -16.94 8.58
N ASN A 104 0.67 -16.76 9.03
CA ASN A 104 -0.36 -17.82 8.95
C ASN A 104 -1.23 -17.71 7.69
N GLY A 105 -1.26 -16.55 7.03
CA GLY A 105 -2.02 -16.31 5.80
C GLY A 105 -1.46 -15.16 4.99
N VAL A 106 -1.88 -15.03 3.73
CA VAL A 106 -1.41 -14.01 2.79
C VAL A 106 -2.61 -13.31 2.14
N LEU A 107 -2.63 -11.98 2.22
CA LEU A 107 -3.53 -11.11 1.46
C LEU A 107 -2.69 -10.34 0.42
N ASN A 108 -3.03 -10.44 -0.86
CA ASN A 108 -2.42 -9.63 -1.91
C ASN A 108 -3.36 -8.50 -2.35
N ILE A 109 -2.87 -7.27 -2.41
CA ILE A 109 -3.58 -6.11 -2.95
C ILE A 109 -2.70 -5.47 -4.01
N ASP A 110 -3.18 -5.44 -5.26
CA ASP A 110 -2.36 -5.08 -6.41
C ASP A 110 -3.19 -4.56 -7.59
N HIS A 111 -2.57 -3.77 -8.46
CA HIS A 111 -3.18 -3.27 -9.69
C HIS A 111 -2.53 -3.82 -10.97
N HIS A 112 -1.49 -4.63 -10.87
CA HIS A 112 -0.78 -5.15 -12.04
C HIS A 112 -1.59 -6.19 -12.81
N ILE A 113 -1.72 -6.03 -14.13
CA ILE A 113 -2.38 -6.99 -15.02
C ILE A 113 -1.67 -8.37 -15.05
N SER A 114 -0.38 -8.39 -14.71
CA SER A 114 0.44 -9.62 -14.65
C SER A 114 0.36 -10.34 -13.31
N ASN A 115 -0.57 -9.96 -12.43
CA ASN A 115 -0.69 -10.57 -11.11
C ASN A 115 -0.95 -12.08 -11.18
N THR A 116 -0.22 -12.84 -10.35
CA THR A 116 -0.28 -14.32 -10.30
C THR A 116 -1.29 -14.84 -9.29
N TYR A 117 -2.00 -13.97 -8.58
CA TYR A 117 -3.03 -14.31 -7.56
C TYR A 117 -2.49 -15.24 -6.47
N PHE A 118 -1.32 -14.97 -5.95
CA PHE A 118 -0.58 -15.83 -5.01
C PHE A 118 -1.08 -15.78 -3.56
N GLY A 119 -1.94 -14.82 -3.21
CA GLY A 119 -2.51 -14.70 -1.87
C GLY A 119 -3.65 -15.71 -1.62
N ASP A 120 -3.92 -16.03 -0.36
CA ASP A 120 -5.14 -16.75 0.04
C ASP A 120 -6.39 -15.92 -0.29
N VAL A 121 -6.27 -14.60 -0.16
CA VAL A 121 -7.23 -13.61 -0.67
C VAL A 121 -6.47 -12.62 -1.56
N ASN A 122 -7.10 -12.24 -2.67
CA ASN A 122 -6.50 -11.33 -3.64
C ASN A 122 -7.49 -10.22 -4.00
N ILE A 123 -7.06 -8.96 -3.81
CA ILE A 123 -7.71 -7.76 -4.32
C ILE A 123 -6.87 -7.28 -5.49
N VAL A 124 -7.25 -7.65 -6.71
CA VAL A 124 -6.48 -7.31 -7.92
C VAL A 124 -7.38 -6.58 -8.91
N PHE A 125 -7.10 -5.30 -9.13
CA PHE A 125 -7.90 -4.45 -10.01
C PHE A 125 -7.02 -3.75 -11.06
N PRO A 126 -6.75 -4.39 -12.22
CA PRO A 126 -5.86 -3.85 -13.25
C PRO A 126 -6.34 -2.55 -13.92
N ASN A 127 -7.60 -2.17 -13.72
CA ASN A 127 -8.15 -0.92 -14.25
C ASN A 127 -7.89 0.29 -13.32
N TYR A 128 -7.33 0.07 -12.15
CA TYR A 128 -6.90 1.13 -11.25
C TYR A 128 -5.49 1.58 -11.64
N CYS A 129 -5.22 2.86 -11.52
CA CYS A 129 -3.92 3.39 -11.94
C CYS A 129 -2.79 3.17 -10.93
N ALA A 130 -3.14 2.78 -9.69
CA ALA A 130 -2.20 2.57 -8.59
C ALA A 130 -2.80 1.64 -7.52
N THR A 131 -1.98 0.94 -6.78
CA THR A 131 -2.40 0.19 -5.58
C THR A 131 -2.95 1.14 -4.51
N ALA A 132 -2.37 2.34 -4.38
CA ALA A 132 -2.88 3.39 -3.49
C ALA A 132 -4.33 3.79 -3.83
N GLU A 133 -4.75 3.75 -5.10
CA GLU A 133 -6.13 4.00 -5.49
C GLU A 133 -7.09 2.91 -4.97
N ILE A 134 -6.68 1.65 -5.03
CA ILE A 134 -7.43 0.53 -4.46
C ILE A 134 -7.55 0.67 -2.95
N LEU A 135 -6.44 1.03 -2.30
CA LEU A 135 -6.40 1.21 -0.84
C LEU A 135 -7.27 2.36 -0.37
N TYR A 136 -7.39 3.45 -1.14
CA TYR A 136 -8.35 4.52 -0.84
C TYR A 136 -9.77 3.96 -0.74
N ASP A 137 -10.22 3.18 -1.73
CA ASP A 137 -11.56 2.59 -1.72
C ASP A 137 -11.72 1.54 -0.63
N PHE A 138 -10.68 0.73 -0.39
CA PHE A 138 -10.71 -0.30 0.65
C PHE A 138 -10.78 0.28 2.06
N LEU A 139 -10.00 1.32 2.37
CA LEU A 139 -10.06 2.01 3.65
C LEU A 139 -11.44 2.64 3.89
N ARG A 140 -12.03 3.24 2.86
CA ARG A 140 -13.41 3.76 2.91
C ARG A 140 -14.43 2.65 3.15
N TYR A 141 -14.28 1.50 2.49
CA TYR A 141 -15.12 0.31 2.72
C TYR A 141 -15.00 -0.23 4.14
N MET A 142 -13.80 -0.17 4.72
CA MET A 142 -13.53 -0.52 6.11
C MET A 142 -14.02 0.51 7.13
N GLU A 143 -14.58 1.64 6.67
CA GLU A 143 -15.00 2.78 7.49
C GLU A 143 -13.85 3.39 8.30
N ILE A 144 -12.61 3.31 7.78
CA ILE A 144 -11.42 3.88 8.39
C ILE A 144 -11.28 5.33 7.92
N GLU A 145 -11.23 6.24 8.88
CA GLU A 145 -11.00 7.67 8.60
C GLU A 145 -9.58 7.90 8.11
N ILE A 146 -9.47 8.47 6.91
CA ILE A 146 -8.19 8.84 6.29
C ILE A 146 -7.77 10.20 6.88
N ASP A 147 -6.65 10.23 7.60
CA ASP A 147 -6.05 11.47 8.09
C ASP A 147 -5.03 12.05 7.11
N LYS A 148 -4.43 13.18 7.51
CA LYS A 148 -3.47 13.92 6.68
C LYS A 148 -2.25 13.08 6.27
N ASP A 149 -1.72 12.27 7.18
CA ASP A 149 -0.51 11.47 6.92
C ASP A 149 -0.83 10.32 5.94
N MET A 150 -1.96 9.64 6.15
CA MET A 150 -2.47 8.63 5.22
C MET A 150 -2.77 9.25 3.85
N ALA A 151 -3.40 10.43 3.84
CA ALA A 151 -3.72 11.13 2.60
C ALA A 151 -2.45 11.51 1.83
N ALA A 152 -1.40 11.98 2.51
CA ALA A 152 -0.12 12.31 1.89
C ALA A 152 0.54 11.08 1.25
N ALA A 153 0.51 9.95 1.94
CA ALA A 153 1.06 8.68 1.47
C ALA A 153 0.31 8.15 0.24
N LEU A 154 -1.01 8.01 0.33
CA LEU A 154 -1.86 7.52 -0.76
C LEU A 154 -1.83 8.46 -1.98
N TYR A 155 -1.83 9.78 -1.77
CA TYR A 155 -1.72 10.75 -2.84
C TYR A 155 -0.38 10.63 -3.58
N THR A 156 0.71 10.38 -2.86
CA THR A 156 2.03 10.16 -3.47
C THR A 156 2.01 8.92 -4.37
N GLY A 157 1.45 7.80 -3.90
CA GLY A 157 1.29 6.60 -4.71
C GLY A 157 0.49 6.88 -5.98
N LEU A 158 -0.66 7.52 -5.82
CA LEU A 158 -1.54 7.87 -6.93
C LEU A 158 -0.86 8.74 -7.98
N VAL A 159 -0.10 9.77 -7.55
CA VAL A 159 0.61 10.68 -8.46
C VAL A 159 1.76 10.00 -9.19
N THR A 160 2.54 9.17 -8.48
CA THR A 160 3.71 8.54 -9.09
C THR A 160 3.33 7.51 -10.14
N ASP A 161 2.33 6.69 -9.87
CA ASP A 161 1.93 5.58 -10.75
C ASP A 161 1.00 6.02 -11.88
N SER A 162 0.28 7.12 -11.71
CA SER A 162 -0.47 7.76 -12.79
C SER A 162 0.37 8.65 -13.72
N GLY A 163 1.70 8.72 -13.48
CA GLY A 163 2.58 9.62 -14.20
C GLY A 163 2.17 11.09 -14.05
N ASN A 164 1.79 11.51 -12.84
CA ASN A 164 1.21 12.83 -12.58
C ASN A 164 -0.12 13.07 -13.32
N PHE A 165 -0.97 12.03 -13.34
CA PHE A 165 -2.29 12.01 -14.00
C PHE A 165 -2.24 12.14 -15.54
N ILE A 166 -1.16 11.67 -16.18
CA ILE A 166 -0.99 11.75 -17.64
C ILE A 166 -1.30 10.41 -18.32
N TYR A 167 -1.18 9.28 -17.61
CA TYR A 167 -1.34 7.97 -18.22
C TYR A 167 -2.80 7.64 -18.57
N GLU A 168 -2.97 6.79 -19.59
CA GLU A 168 -4.29 6.46 -20.16
C GLU A 168 -5.25 5.75 -19.20
N ASN A 169 -4.73 5.12 -18.14
CA ASN A 169 -5.53 4.46 -17.11
C ASN A 169 -6.09 5.41 -16.05
N VAL A 170 -5.78 6.72 -16.14
CA VAL A 170 -6.35 7.75 -15.26
C VAL A 170 -7.81 8.03 -15.64
N THR A 171 -8.70 7.91 -14.69
CA THR A 171 -10.13 8.12 -14.87
C THR A 171 -10.63 9.39 -14.15
N SER A 172 -11.87 9.81 -14.43
CA SER A 172 -12.50 10.88 -13.65
C SER A 172 -12.68 10.50 -12.18
N ASP A 173 -12.79 9.20 -11.87
CA ASP A 173 -12.87 8.70 -10.49
C ASP A 173 -11.53 8.82 -9.79
N THR A 174 -10.43 8.46 -10.46
CA THR A 174 -9.06 8.68 -9.98
C THR A 174 -8.83 10.14 -9.58
N LEU A 175 -9.27 11.09 -10.43
CA LEU A 175 -9.14 12.54 -10.15
C LEU A 175 -9.99 12.98 -8.96
N ARG A 176 -11.20 12.42 -8.78
CA ARG A 176 -12.03 12.70 -7.60
C ARG A 176 -11.38 12.18 -6.32
N LYS A 177 -10.81 10.97 -6.34
CA LYS A 177 -10.07 10.41 -5.20
C LYS A 177 -8.86 11.29 -4.87
N ALA A 178 -8.11 11.74 -5.88
CA ALA A 178 -7.01 12.68 -5.68
C ALA A 178 -7.47 13.98 -5.02
N ALA A 179 -8.59 14.57 -5.48
CA ALA A 179 -9.18 15.76 -4.87
C ALA A 179 -9.59 15.52 -3.41
N ASN A 180 -10.25 14.38 -3.12
CA ASN A 180 -10.63 14.02 -1.75
C ASN A 180 -9.40 13.86 -0.84
N LEU A 181 -8.30 13.29 -1.34
CA LEU A 181 -7.06 13.20 -0.57
C LEU A 181 -6.49 14.58 -0.23
N VAL A 182 -6.60 15.55 -1.15
CA VAL A 182 -6.24 16.95 -0.87
C VAL A 182 -7.16 17.56 0.21
N ASP A 183 -8.44 17.28 0.17
CA ASP A 183 -9.41 17.72 1.19
C ASP A 183 -9.10 17.14 2.58
N PHE A 184 -8.51 15.95 2.67
CA PHE A 184 -8.00 15.36 3.92
C PHE A 184 -6.70 16.01 4.43
N GLY A 185 -6.19 17.03 3.76
CA GLY A 185 -5.12 17.90 4.23
C GLY A 185 -3.74 17.66 3.64
N THR A 186 -3.63 16.79 2.61
CA THR A 186 -2.40 16.74 1.81
C THR A 186 -2.33 17.94 0.85
N THR A 187 -1.21 18.12 0.18
CA THR A 187 -1.02 19.21 -0.79
C THR A 187 -0.58 18.67 -2.15
N VAL A 188 -1.03 19.29 -3.23
CA VAL A 188 -0.62 18.93 -4.61
C VAL A 188 0.91 19.00 -4.79
N GLN A 189 1.60 19.80 -3.97
CA GLN A 189 3.06 19.95 -4.01
C GLN A 189 3.80 18.67 -3.59
N ILE A 190 3.18 17.80 -2.79
CA ILE A 190 3.75 16.48 -2.42
C ILE A 190 4.03 15.65 -3.66
N GLY A 191 3.13 15.61 -4.62
CA GLY A 191 3.35 14.92 -5.90
C GLY A 191 4.53 15.48 -6.72
N ARG A 192 4.83 16.78 -6.62
CA ARG A 192 6.00 17.39 -7.28
C ARG A 192 7.33 16.99 -6.64
N ALA A 193 7.37 16.77 -5.34
CA ALA A 193 8.58 16.33 -4.65
C ALA A 193 9.00 14.93 -5.13
N SER A 194 8.04 14.01 -5.32
CA SER A 194 8.29 12.65 -5.81
C SER A 194 8.65 12.57 -7.30
N CYS A 195 8.29 13.58 -8.12
CA CYS A 195 8.57 13.59 -9.57
C CYS A 195 9.90 14.27 -9.96
N ARG A 196 10.51 15.09 -9.09
CA ARG A 196 11.68 15.91 -9.43
C ARG A 196 12.99 15.15 -9.59
N GLU A 197 13.11 13.93 -9.07
CA GLU A 197 14.36 13.17 -9.10
C GLU A 197 14.37 12.02 -10.14
N ARG A 198 13.38 11.96 -11.04
CA ARG A 198 13.36 11.00 -12.16
C ARG A 198 14.01 11.55 -13.45
N VAL A 199 14.69 12.71 -13.40
CA VAL A 199 15.39 13.30 -14.54
C VAL A 199 16.90 13.24 -14.35
#